data_ecc659debbaa73ecb9b9f98f6db6b672
#
_entry.id   ecc659debbaa73ecb9b9f98f6db6b672
#
_cell.length_a   1.000
_cell.length_b   1.000
_cell.length_c   1.000
_cell.angle_alpha   90.00
_cell.angle_beta   90.00
_cell.angle_gamma   90.00
#
_symmetry.space_group_name_H-M   'P 1'
#
loop_
_entity.id
_entity.type
_entity.pdbx_description
1 polymer ?
#
loop_
_entity_poly.entity_id
_entity_poly.type
_entity_poly.pdbx_seq_one_letter_code
_entity_poly.pdbx_strand_id
1 'polypeptide(L)'
;DPRAALLFKWRHGKALRATGTELHCNTRDALQDLPALLSANPKACVFFDNVLGQLRFQNPATDWQQVERRLKQLKVQLKGREWGSLHDRMSGPCTRPIALDSALPVRHPDWHDQYWLTQLDAQSPWLDHLTQDVFPTGVSVQNFAWNFSANYRHWLQAGWVRP
;
A
#
# COMPACT_ATOMS: atom_id res chain seq x y z
N ASP A 1 -15.28 2.75 -4.48
CA ASP A 1 -16.58 2.67 -3.76
C ASP A 1 -17.14 4.09 -3.59
N PRO A 2 -18.32 4.41 -4.21
CA PRO A 2 -18.97 5.73 -4.08
C PRO A 2 -19.30 6.10 -2.62
N ARG A 3 -19.61 5.11 -1.77
CA ARG A 3 -19.93 5.34 -0.36
C ARG A 3 -18.71 5.80 0.43
N ALA A 4 -17.55 5.22 0.16
CA ALA A 4 -16.29 5.63 0.78
C ALA A 4 -15.95 7.09 0.42
N ALA A 5 -16.13 7.48 -0.84
CA ALA A 5 -15.92 8.84 -1.29
C ALA A 5 -16.87 9.85 -0.60
N LEU A 6 -18.15 9.48 -0.42
CA LEU A 6 -19.13 10.31 0.29
C LEU A 6 -18.77 10.46 1.77
N LEU A 7 -18.41 9.36 2.45
CA LEU A 7 -17.98 9.37 3.85
C LEU A 7 -16.74 10.23 4.05
N PHE A 8 -15.75 10.11 3.15
CA PHE A 8 -14.54 10.90 3.22
C PHE A 8 -14.83 12.40 3.04
N LYS A 9 -15.65 12.77 2.04
CA LYS A 9 -16.09 14.15 1.84
C LYS A 9 -16.84 14.70 3.05
N TRP A 10 -17.72 13.90 3.63
CA TRP A 10 -18.48 14.29 4.82
C TRP A 10 -17.55 14.52 6.02
N ARG A 11 -16.63 13.60 6.28
CA ARG A 11 -15.74 13.64 7.45
C ARG A 11 -14.66 14.71 7.35
N HIS A 12 -14.06 14.89 6.19
CA HIS A 12 -12.86 15.71 5.99
C HIS A 12 -13.09 16.97 5.14
N GLY A 13 -14.17 17.05 4.41
CA GLY A 13 -14.39 18.11 3.44
C GLY A 13 -14.41 19.53 4.04
N LYS A 14 -14.86 19.70 5.29
CA LYS A 14 -14.83 21.01 5.97
C LYS A 14 -13.40 21.44 6.29
N ALA A 15 -12.59 20.52 6.83
CA ALA A 15 -11.19 20.79 7.15
C ALA A 15 -10.37 21.08 5.92
N LEU A 16 -10.54 20.30 4.85
CA LEU A 16 -9.83 20.50 3.58
C LEU A 16 -10.19 21.86 2.93
N ARG A 17 -11.45 22.23 2.91
CA ARG A 17 -11.85 23.55 2.40
C ARG A 17 -11.27 24.70 3.22
N ALA A 18 -11.14 24.54 4.53
CA ALA A 18 -10.53 25.56 5.40
C ALA A 18 -9.04 25.80 5.08
N THR A 19 -8.36 24.83 4.49
CA THR A 19 -6.96 24.93 4.01
C THR A 19 -6.85 25.34 2.54
N GLY A 20 -7.98 25.68 1.86
CA GLY A 20 -7.99 25.95 0.43
C GLY A 20 -7.81 24.70 -0.45
N THR A 21 -7.89 23.52 0.12
CA THR A 21 -7.73 22.26 -0.61
C THR A 21 -9.04 21.86 -1.26
N GLU A 22 -9.02 21.69 -2.58
CA GLU A 22 -10.14 21.13 -3.33
C GLU A 22 -10.06 19.61 -3.36
N LEU A 23 -11.19 18.94 -3.07
CA LEU A 23 -11.30 17.49 -3.05
C LEU A 23 -12.08 16.97 -4.24
N HIS A 24 -11.40 16.32 -5.16
CA HIS A 24 -11.99 15.58 -6.26
C HIS A 24 -11.99 14.08 -5.95
N CYS A 25 -13.17 13.45 -5.98
CA CYS A 25 -13.30 12.01 -5.79
C CYS A 25 -13.65 11.34 -7.13
N ASN A 26 -12.78 10.45 -7.58
CA ASN A 26 -13.05 9.60 -8.74
C ASN A 26 -13.41 8.19 -8.24
N THR A 27 -14.48 7.60 -8.79
CA THR A 27 -14.97 6.26 -8.45
C THR A 27 -14.58 5.20 -9.48
N ARG A 28 -13.79 5.58 -10.50
CA ARG A 28 -13.25 4.66 -11.50
C ARG A 28 -12.06 3.87 -10.96
N ASP A 29 -11.59 2.90 -11.72
CA ASP A 29 -10.33 2.20 -11.43
C ASP A 29 -9.15 3.19 -11.55
N ALA A 30 -8.64 3.61 -10.39
CA ALA A 30 -7.58 4.61 -10.32
C ALA A 30 -6.28 4.16 -11.00
N LEU A 31 -6.02 2.85 -11.07
CA LEU A 31 -4.82 2.33 -11.73
C LEU A 31 -4.95 2.32 -13.27
N GLN A 32 -6.16 2.13 -13.78
CA GLN A 32 -6.43 2.25 -15.22
C GLN A 32 -6.38 3.71 -15.67
N ASP A 33 -6.94 4.62 -14.87
CA ASP A 33 -6.98 6.06 -15.17
C ASP A 33 -5.64 6.77 -14.85
N LEU A 34 -4.70 6.11 -14.17
CA LEU A 34 -3.46 6.73 -13.69
C LEU A 34 -2.67 7.46 -14.79
N PRO A 35 -2.44 6.89 -15.98
CA PRO A 35 -1.70 7.59 -17.04
C PRO A 35 -2.35 8.94 -17.44
N ALA A 36 -3.68 8.94 -17.56
CA ALA A 36 -4.43 10.15 -17.90
C ALA A 36 -4.38 11.19 -16.75
N LEU A 37 -4.53 10.75 -15.51
CA LEU A 37 -4.43 11.60 -14.33
C LEU A 37 -3.03 12.23 -14.20
N LEU A 38 -1.98 11.44 -14.44
CA LEU A 38 -0.60 11.92 -14.40
C LEU A 38 -0.30 12.90 -15.55
N SER A 39 -0.86 12.67 -16.72
CA SER A 39 -0.72 13.59 -17.87
C SER A 39 -1.40 14.93 -17.61
N ALA A 40 -2.62 14.90 -17.05
CA ALA A 40 -3.37 16.11 -16.70
C ALA A 40 -2.74 16.88 -15.53
N ASN A 41 -1.97 16.20 -14.67
CA ASN A 41 -1.37 16.77 -13.45
C ASN A 41 0.14 16.43 -13.37
N PRO A 42 0.99 17.06 -14.18
CA PRO A 42 2.41 16.69 -14.30
C PRO A 42 3.22 16.87 -13.02
N LYS A 43 2.77 17.73 -12.12
CA LYS A 43 3.42 18.00 -10.81
C LYS A 43 2.77 17.22 -9.65
N ALA A 44 1.79 16.36 -9.93
CA ALA A 44 1.12 15.64 -8.88
C ALA A 44 2.06 14.61 -8.22
N CYS A 45 1.98 14.54 -6.91
CA CYS A 45 2.47 13.44 -6.11
C CYS A 45 1.38 12.37 -6.02
N VAL A 46 1.76 11.10 -6.04
CA VAL A 46 0.83 9.97 -5.95
C VAL A 46 1.03 9.22 -4.65
N PHE A 47 -0.06 8.91 -3.96
CA PHE A 47 -0.03 8.04 -2.80
C PHE A 47 -1.01 6.88 -2.96
N PHE A 48 -0.51 5.65 -2.81
CA PHE A 48 -1.31 4.43 -2.84
C PHE A 48 -1.60 3.97 -1.41
N ASP A 49 -2.85 4.15 -0.98
CA ASP A 49 -3.31 3.68 0.33
C ASP A 49 -3.91 2.29 0.20
N ASN A 50 -3.10 1.30 0.46
CA ASN A 50 -3.34 -0.14 0.37
C ASN A 50 -3.90 -0.68 -0.99
N VAL A 51 -3.88 0.14 -2.03
CA VAL A 51 -4.35 -0.27 -3.37
C VAL A 51 -3.46 -1.37 -3.93
N LEU A 52 -2.14 -1.26 -3.74
CA LEU A 52 -1.17 -2.20 -4.32
C LEU A 52 -1.23 -3.57 -3.62
N GLY A 53 -1.48 -3.60 -2.30
CA GLY A 53 -1.70 -4.84 -1.55
C GLY A 53 -2.97 -5.59 -1.95
N GLN A 54 -3.92 -4.91 -2.59
CA GLN A 54 -5.18 -5.50 -3.04
C GLN A 54 -5.16 -6.00 -4.50
N LEU A 55 -4.10 -5.75 -5.26
CA LEU A 55 -4.01 -6.16 -6.68
C LEU A 55 -4.23 -7.66 -6.87
N ARG A 56 -3.71 -8.47 -5.96
CA ARG A 56 -3.87 -9.93 -5.98
C ARG A 56 -5.34 -10.37 -5.93
N PHE A 57 -6.22 -9.60 -5.26
CA PHE A 57 -7.61 -9.97 -4.99
C PHE A 57 -8.60 -9.39 -5.99
N GLN A 58 -8.16 -8.48 -6.85
CA GLN A 58 -9.06 -7.85 -7.83
C GLN A 58 -9.58 -8.82 -8.89
N ASN A 59 -8.85 -9.90 -9.13
CA ASN A 59 -9.29 -10.99 -10.01
C ASN A 59 -8.85 -12.33 -9.40
N PRO A 60 -9.79 -13.20 -8.97
CA PRO A 60 -9.48 -14.50 -8.39
C PRO A 60 -8.65 -15.43 -9.29
N ALA A 61 -8.76 -15.25 -10.61
CA ALA A 61 -7.95 -15.96 -11.61
C ALA A 61 -6.63 -15.24 -11.91
N THR A 62 -6.30 -14.16 -11.18
CA THR A 62 -5.08 -13.39 -11.45
C THR A 62 -3.86 -14.20 -11.07
N ASP A 63 -3.13 -14.62 -12.08
CA ASP A 63 -1.81 -15.20 -11.96
C ASP A 63 -0.84 -14.17 -11.30
N TRP A 64 0.04 -14.66 -10.43
CA TRP A 64 1.08 -13.85 -9.80
C TRP A 64 1.93 -13.08 -10.83
N GLN A 65 2.15 -13.65 -12.03
CA GLN A 65 2.83 -12.99 -13.13
C GLN A 65 2.08 -11.75 -13.66
N GLN A 66 0.76 -11.72 -13.56
CA GLN A 66 -0.02 -10.53 -13.94
C GLN A 66 0.16 -9.42 -12.92
N VAL A 67 0.17 -9.75 -11.62
CA VAL A 67 0.44 -8.76 -10.56
C VAL A 67 1.83 -8.17 -10.75
N GLU A 68 2.83 -9.01 -10.95
CA GLU A 68 4.21 -8.57 -11.21
C GLU A 68 4.32 -7.65 -12.44
N ARG A 69 3.67 -8.02 -13.55
CA ARG A 69 3.63 -7.18 -14.76
C ARG A 69 2.98 -5.82 -14.49
N ARG A 70 1.86 -5.79 -13.76
CA ARG A 70 1.18 -4.54 -13.39
C ARG A 70 2.07 -3.66 -12.53
N LEU A 71 2.76 -4.22 -11.53
CA LEU A 71 3.69 -3.48 -10.69
C LEU A 71 4.89 -2.94 -11.48
N LYS A 72 5.43 -3.73 -12.42
CA LYS A 72 6.49 -3.26 -13.33
C LYS A 72 6.03 -2.10 -14.21
N GLN A 73 4.83 -2.20 -14.80
CA GLN A 73 4.23 -1.12 -15.60
C GLN A 73 4.00 0.13 -14.76
N LEU A 74 3.48 -0.02 -13.55
CA LEU A 74 3.28 1.10 -12.62
C LEU A 74 4.59 1.84 -12.34
N LYS A 75 5.67 1.11 -12.04
CA LYS A 75 6.99 1.72 -11.81
C LYS A 75 7.50 2.51 -13.02
N VAL A 76 7.23 2.04 -14.23
CA VAL A 76 7.58 2.78 -15.46
C VAL A 76 6.77 4.07 -15.57
N GLN A 77 5.47 4.03 -15.28
CA GLN A 77 4.59 5.21 -15.32
C GLN A 77 4.96 6.26 -14.27
N LEU A 78 5.48 5.81 -13.11
CA LEU A 78 5.86 6.67 -12.00
C LEU A 78 7.32 7.14 -12.06
N LYS A 79 8.09 6.73 -13.07
CA LYS A 79 9.49 7.12 -13.19
C LYS A 79 9.65 8.64 -13.27
N GLY A 80 10.56 9.17 -12.43
CA GLY A 80 10.81 10.62 -12.34
C GLY A 80 9.70 11.40 -11.62
N ARG A 81 8.80 10.72 -10.92
CA ARG A 81 7.73 11.34 -10.13
C ARG A 81 7.92 11.07 -8.65
N GLU A 82 7.37 11.95 -7.83
CA GLU A 82 7.27 11.72 -6.40
C GLU A 82 6.03 10.86 -6.11
N TRP A 83 6.23 9.78 -5.37
CA TRP A 83 5.12 8.89 -4.99
C TRP A 83 5.42 8.08 -3.74
N GLY A 84 4.37 7.62 -3.08
CA GLY A 84 4.47 6.76 -1.92
C GLY A 84 3.41 5.68 -1.93
N SER A 85 3.62 4.68 -1.09
CA SER A 85 2.65 3.62 -0.86
C SER A 85 2.67 3.17 0.59
N LEU A 86 1.49 2.88 1.12
CA LEU A 86 1.26 2.01 2.25
C LEU A 86 0.52 0.79 1.72
N HIS A 87 1.02 -0.43 1.96
CA HIS A 87 0.41 -1.63 1.42
C HIS A 87 0.69 -2.86 2.27
N ASP A 88 -0.20 -3.84 2.18
CA ASP A 88 0.01 -5.16 2.75
C ASP A 88 1.16 -5.88 2.04
N ARG A 89 2.12 -6.37 2.80
CA ARG A 89 3.17 -7.28 2.33
C ARG A 89 2.74 -8.73 2.50
N MET A 90 2.26 -9.07 3.70
CA MET A 90 1.71 -10.38 4.04
C MET A 90 0.59 -10.24 5.06
N SER A 91 -0.30 -11.22 5.11
CA SER A 91 -1.34 -11.29 6.15
C SER A 91 -1.62 -12.73 6.56
N GLY A 92 -2.00 -12.93 7.82
CA GLY A 92 -2.25 -14.29 8.30
C GLY A 92 -2.54 -14.40 9.79
N PRO A 93 -2.76 -15.63 10.25
CA PRO A 93 -3.06 -15.92 11.65
C PRO A 93 -1.84 -15.72 12.56
N CYS A 94 -2.11 -15.31 13.80
CA CYS A 94 -1.12 -15.11 14.86
C CYS A 94 -1.67 -15.61 16.20
N THR A 95 -0.80 -15.88 17.19
CA THR A 95 -1.24 -16.38 18.52
C THR A 95 -1.74 -15.27 19.43
N ARG A 96 -1.18 -14.07 19.31
CA ARG A 96 -1.50 -12.93 20.20
C ARG A 96 -1.42 -11.59 19.46
N PRO A 97 -2.20 -10.59 19.85
CA PRO A 97 -2.05 -9.25 19.32
C PRO A 97 -0.69 -8.64 19.72
N ILE A 98 -0.06 -7.89 18.82
CA ILE A 98 1.04 -6.98 19.16
C ILE A 98 0.45 -5.60 19.43
N ALA A 99 1.05 -4.82 20.34
CA ALA A 99 0.66 -3.43 20.53
C ALA A 99 0.85 -2.66 19.20
N LEU A 100 -0.14 -1.86 18.85
CA LEU A 100 -0.18 -1.08 17.59
C LEU A 100 1.01 -0.11 17.43
N ASP A 101 1.64 0.26 18.57
CA ASP A 101 2.74 1.22 18.61
C ASP A 101 4.11 0.62 18.24
N SER A 102 4.18 -0.66 17.98
CA SER A 102 5.43 -1.27 17.52
C SER A 102 5.61 -1.06 16.02
N ALA A 103 5.87 0.19 15.62
CA ALA A 103 6.53 0.45 14.37
C ALA A 103 7.89 -0.25 14.43
N LEU A 104 8.07 -1.27 13.60
CA LEU A 104 9.33 -1.98 13.52
C LEU A 104 10.19 -1.25 12.49
N PRO A 105 11.18 -0.42 12.90
CA PRO A 105 12.00 0.31 11.95
C PRO A 105 12.80 -0.69 11.13
N VAL A 106 12.61 -0.70 9.83
CA VAL A 106 13.47 -1.45 8.93
C VAL A 106 14.63 -0.59 8.51
N ARG A 107 15.79 -0.94 8.91
CA ARG A 107 17.03 -0.43 8.36
C ARG A 107 18.01 -1.57 8.07
N HIS A 108 17.54 -2.67 7.47
CA HIS A 108 18.48 -3.71 7.08
C HIS A 108 18.13 -4.28 5.71
N PRO A 109 19.03 -4.18 4.73
CA PRO A 109 18.85 -4.75 3.40
C PRO A 109 18.77 -6.28 3.41
N ASP A 110 19.20 -6.94 4.48
CA ASP A 110 19.32 -8.40 4.59
C ASP A 110 18.16 -9.06 5.35
N TRP A 111 17.07 -8.33 5.62
CA TRP A 111 15.95 -8.91 6.36
C TRP A 111 15.02 -9.68 5.44
N HIS A 112 15.14 -10.99 5.54
CA HIS A 112 14.25 -11.93 4.87
C HIS A 112 12.85 -11.92 5.49
N ASP A 113 11.83 -12.21 4.69
CA ASP A 113 10.43 -12.33 5.13
C ASP A 113 10.29 -13.20 6.38
N GLN A 114 11.10 -14.25 6.50
CA GLN A 114 11.09 -15.13 7.66
C GLN A 114 11.38 -14.42 8.98
N TYR A 115 12.26 -13.43 9.00
CA TYR A 115 12.52 -12.64 10.19
C TYR A 115 11.25 -11.91 10.65
N TRP A 116 10.56 -11.23 9.70
CA TRP A 116 9.33 -10.51 10.02
C TRP A 116 8.22 -11.42 10.47
N LEU A 117 8.04 -12.58 9.82
CA LEU A 117 7.03 -13.56 10.19
C LEU A 117 7.27 -14.09 11.61
N THR A 118 8.53 -14.25 12.02
CA THR A 118 8.89 -14.61 13.41
C THR A 118 8.52 -13.48 14.37
N GLN A 119 8.86 -12.23 14.06
CA GLN A 119 8.52 -11.09 14.92
C GLN A 119 6.99 -10.89 15.03
N LEU A 120 6.25 -11.22 14.00
CA LEU A 120 4.80 -11.15 13.95
C LEU A 120 4.11 -12.38 14.56
N ASP A 121 4.87 -13.34 15.08
CA ASP A 121 4.34 -14.55 15.70
C ASP A 121 3.42 -15.35 14.73
N ALA A 122 3.87 -15.49 13.50
CA ALA A 122 3.13 -16.18 12.44
C ALA A 122 2.98 -17.67 12.74
N GLN A 123 1.74 -18.18 12.74
CA GLN A 123 1.41 -19.55 13.12
C GLN A 123 1.31 -20.54 11.97
N SER A 124 1.17 -20.03 10.76
CA SER A 124 1.04 -20.82 9.54
C SER A 124 1.56 -20.00 8.37
N PRO A 125 1.62 -20.57 7.16
CA PRO A 125 1.94 -19.78 5.99
C PRO A 125 0.99 -18.57 5.86
N TRP A 126 1.56 -17.38 5.91
CA TRP A 126 0.83 -16.16 5.67
C TRP A 126 0.61 -15.97 4.18
N LEU A 127 -0.49 -15.32 3.87
CA LEU A 127 -0.82 -14.94 2.50
C LEU A 127 0.12 -13.83 2.02
N ASP A 128 0.91 -14.11 1.00
CA ASP A 128 1.75 -13.13 0.32
C ASP A 128 0.89 -12.25 -0.61
N HIS A 129 0.95 -10.94 -0.46
CA HIS A 129 0.25 -9.97 -1.30
C HIS A 129 1.01 -9.64 -2.60
N LEU A 130 2.16 -10.26 -2.81
CA LEU A 130 3.02 -10.10 -4.00
C LEU A 130 3.55 -8.66 -4.17
N THR A 131 3.81 -7.98 -3.08
CA THR A 131 4.22 -6.57 -3.05
C THR A 131 5.69 -6.36 -2.68
N GLN A 132 6.52 -7.41 -2.64
CA GLN A 132 7.94 -7.34 -2.27
C GLN A 132 8.73 -6.34 -3.11
N ASP A 133 8.38 -6.20 -4.38
CA ASP A 133 9.09 -5.36 -5.35
C ASP A 133 8.36 -4.05 -5.68
N VAL A 134 7.45 -3.59 -4.82
CA VAL A 134 6.74 -2.32 -5.05
C VAL A 134 7.73 -1.17 -5.13
N PHE A 135 8.62 -1.05 -4.16
CA PHE A 135 9.59 0.05 -4.13
C PHE A 135 10.85 -0.27 -4.96
N PRO A 136 11.46 0.74 -5.59
CA PRO A 136 12.79 0.60 -6.18
C PRO A 136 13.85 0.26 -5.13
N THR A 137 14.92 -0.40 -5.56
CA THR A 137 16.08 -0.66 -4.71
C THR A 137 16.65 0.63 -4.13
N GLY A 138 17.00 0.61 -2.85
CA GLY A 138 17.55 1.77 -2.13
C GLY A 138 16.51 2.69 -1.48
N VAL A 139 15.24 2.47 -1.71
CA VAL A 139 14.18 3.21 -1.00
C VAL A 139 14.10 2.73 0.44
N SER A 140 14.09 3.68 1.39
CA SER A 140 13.85 3.38 2.79
C SER A 140 12.38 2.97 2.98
N VAL A 141 12.16 1.79 3.55
CA VAL A 141 10.84 1.22 3.81
C VAL A 141 10.65 1.08 5.31
N GLN A 142 9.49 1.48 5.80
CA GLN A 142 9.05 1.21 7.17
C GLN A 142 8.10 0.02 7.18
N ASN A 143 8.20 -0.83 8.19
CA ASN A 143 7.31 -1.97 8.37
C ASN A 143 6.46 -1.78 9.62
N PHE A 144 5.20 -2.19 9.54
CA PHE A 144 4.21 -2.06 10.60
C PHE A 144 3.47 -3.38 10.77
N ALA A 145 3.13 -3.68 12.02
CA ALA A 145 2.15 -4.71 12.34
C ALA A 145 0.79 -4.06 12.53
N TRP A 146 -0.21 -4.54 11.79
CA TRP A 146 -1.60 -4.15 11.99
C TRP A 146 -2.41 -5.34 12.50
N ASN A 147 -2.94 -5.22 13.72
CA ASN A 147 -3.85 -6.20 14.29
C ASN A 147 -5.24 -6.01 13.69
N PHE A 148 -5.54 -6.78 12.65
CA PHE A 148 -6.86 -6.74 12.01
C PHE A 148 -7.95 -7.31 12.92
N SER A 149 -7.61 -8.38 13.66
CA SER A 149 -8.44 -8.99 14.70
C SER A 149 -7.56 -9.55 15.82
N ALA A 150 -8.18 -10.17 16.82
CA ALA A 150 -7.46 -10.77 17.96
C ALA A 150 -6.40 -11.81 17.55
N ASN A 151 -6.64 -12.52 16.45
CA ASN A 151 -5.81 -13.62 15.98
C ASN A 151 -5.42 -13.53 14.49
N TYR A 152 -5.54 -12.34 13.89
CA TYR A 152 -5.16 -12.11 12.50
C TYR A 152 -4.45 -10.77 12.35
N ARG A 153 -3.30 -10.80 11.67
CA ARG A 153 -2.45 -9.62 11.47
C ARG A 153 -2.13 -9.40 10.01
N HIS A 154 -1.82 -8.15 9.73
CA HIS A 154 -1.19 -7.72 8.50
C HIS A 154 0.20 -7.17 8.79
N TRP A 155 1.14 -7.55 7.97
CA TRP A 155 2.42 -6.89 7.86
C TRP A 155 2.31 -5.86 6.73
N LEU A 156 2.39 -4.59 7.10
CA LEU A 156 2.33 -3.47 6.19
C LEU A 156 3.73 -2.93 5.91
N GLN A 157 3.93 -2.47 4.69
CA GLN A 157 5.10 -1.70 4.31
C GLN A 157 4.68 -0.31 3.85
N ALA A 158 5.45 0.73 4.27
CA ALA A 158 5.30 2.09 3.80
C ALA A 158 6.64 2.64 3.31
N GLY A 159 6.62 3.35 2.21
CA GLY A 159 7.79 3.99 1.65
C GLY A 159 7.43 5.19 0.78
N TRP A 160 8.45 6.00 0.50
CA TRP A 160 8.32 7.21 -0.29
C TRP A 160 9.47 7.29 -1.29
N VAL A 161 9.13 7.44 -2.56
CA VAL A 161 10.06 7.56 -3.68
C VAL A 161 10.12 9.03 -4.11
N ARG A 162 11.31 9.57 -4.18
CA ARG A 162 11.56 10.91 -4.73
C ARG A 162 12.18 10.78 -6.12
N PRO A 163 11.98 11.77 -7.02
CA PRO A 163 12.61 11.80 -8.34
C PRO A 163 14.12 11.72 -8.28
#